data_16bb51afc99c874a12da98bca4511e61
#
_entry.id   16bb51afc99c874a12da98bca4511e61
#
_cell.length_a   1.000
_cell.length_b   1.000
_cell.length_c   1.000
_cell.angle_alpha   90.00
_cell.angle_beta   90.00
_cell.angle_gamma   90.00
#
_symmetry.space_group_name_H-M   'P 1'
#
loop_
_entity.id
_entity.type
_entity.pdbx_description
1 polymer ?
#
loop_
_entity_poly.entity_id
_entity_poly.type
_entity_poly.pdbx_seq_one_letter_code
_entity_poly.pdbx_strand_id
1 'polypeptide(L)'
;MLVRTYIGVLAGWLLWAGLPLSVSAAPCRIETDSGRAASALKKRLGADCTEQDRERYKIQAVEVLAAIKQGKSLDLSGVVIEGDLRLDELHLGALPRESERQPIVPASVARVISGSFSVTHSIVRGSVRHGAERDALIVKGAVDLTGTRFEQPVDLSHAEFLQPVTLSGAVFLRESYFVRAGFLHGLTADGTAFGPHSRFHRARFHDRASFRNARFNGLAEFLEVEFYPDADFSGAGFASGTGFSGGVFHGVADFSGASFERGAFFTFTRFEGEARFRRTIFRATADFDDARFAAHDDFSDAVFERDSRFGRVTRRDQPPPALEGQDGPMQYVVTLALLVLSALLIAYLVRSR
;
A
#
# COMPACT_ATOMS: atom_id res chain seq x y z
N MET A 1 55.83 70.23 43.15
CA MET A 1 54.36 70.12 43.17
C MET A 1 53.88 69.85 41.76
N LEU A 2 53.45 68.63 41.51
CA LEU A 2 53.17 68.10 40.19
C LEU A 2 51.65 68.15 39.92
N VAL A 3 51.30 68.82 38.83
CA VAL A 3 49.95 68.83 38.29
C VAL A 3 49.92 67.79 37.16
N ARG A 4 49.10 66.75 37.33
CA ARG A 4 48.85 65.72 36.31
C ARG A 4 47.60 66.09 35.50
N THR A 5 47.81 66.30 34.23
CA THR A 5 46.78 66.53 33.22
C THR A 5 46.23 65.18 32.79
N TYR A 6 44.92 64.98 32.88
CA TYR A 6 44.21 63.82 32.29
C TYR A 6 43.70 64.21 30.89
N ILE A 7 44.16 63.45 29.89
CA ILE A 7 43.63 63.50 28.52
C ILE A 7 42.53 62.44 28.41
N GLY A 8 41.30 62.90 28.21
CA GLY A 8 40.17 62.03 27.94
C GLY A 8 40.14 61.55 26.48
N VAL A 9 40.19 60.27 26.29
CA VAL A 9 39.97 59.65 24.97
C VAL A 9 38.48 59.37 24.79
N LEU A 10 37.82 60.10 23.90
CA LEU A 10 36.46 59.81 23.42
C LEU A 10 36.51 58.64 22.41
N ALA A 11 36.13 57.46 22.84
CA ALA A 11 35.90 56.33 21.96
C ALA A 11 34.51 56.46 21.30
N GLY A 12 34.48 56.79 20.02
CA GLY A 12 33.26 56.85 19.22
C GLY A 12 32.78 55.45 18.94
N TRP A 13 31.58 55.04 19.41
CA TRP A 13 30.87 53.84 19.04
C TRP A 13 30.16 54.04 17.69
N LEU A 14 30.74 53.52 16.62
CA LEU A 14 30.06 53.38 15.34
C LEU A 14 29.07 52.21 15.48
N LEU A 15 27.80 52.54 15.69
CA LEU A 15 26.69 51.60 15.53
C LEU A 15 26.58 51.20 14.06
N TRP A 16 27.10 50.03 13.72
CA TRP A 16 26.77 49.35 12.48
C TRP A 16 25.31 48.89 12.58
N ALA A 17 24.38 49.65 12.04
CA ALA A 17 23.03 49.22 11.75
C ALA A 17 23.12 48.19 10.61
N GLY A 18 23.25 46.92 10.96
CA GLY A 18 23.09 45.83 10.02
C GLY A 18 21.65 45.84 9.51
N LEU A 19 21.45 46.39 8.33
CA LEU A 19 20.21 46.16 7.57
C LEU A 19 20.05 44.66 7.38
N PRO A 20 18.92 44.06 7.75
CA PRO A 20 18.66 42.68 7.40
C PRO A 20 18.67 42.59 5.87
N LEU A 21 19.64 41.85 5.32
CA LEU A 21 19.57 41.40 3.94
C LEU A 21 18.29 40.58 3.81
N SER A 22 17.22 41.19 3.32
CA SER A 22 16.05 40.49 2.88
C SER A 22 16.50 39.59 1.73
N VAL A 23 16.78 38.31 2.05
CA VAL A 23 16.91 37.27 1.03
C VAL A 23 15.56 37.24 0.35
N SER A 24 15.47 37.90 -0.80
CA SER A 24 14.29 37.74 -1.66
C SER A 24 14.21 36.29 -2.03
N ALA A 25 13.24 35.56 -1.45
CA ALA A 25 12.96 34.19 -1.87
C ALA A 25 12.74 34.21 -3.39
N ALA A 26 13.37 33.27 -4.09
CA ALA A 26 13.15 33.13 -5.51
C ALA A 26 11.63 32.96 -5.76
N PRO A 27 11.09 33.61 -6.81
CA PRO A 27 9.66 33.51 -7.08
C PRO A 27 9.29 32.07 -7.37
N CYS A 28 8.19 31.58 -6.78
CA CYS A 28 7.64 30.25 -7.02
C CYS A 28 7.49 30.00 -8.53
N ARG A 29 8.17 28.98 -9.03
CA ARG A 29 8.10 28.60 -10.44
C ARG A 29 6.92 27.69 -10.68
N ILE A 30 6.08 28.03 -11.65
CA ILE A 30 4.90 27.27 -12.00
C ILE A 30 4.96 26.92 -13.50
N GLU A 31 4.82 25.63 -13.79
CA GLU A 31 4.69 25.12 -15.14
C GLU A 31 3.25 24.65 -15.35
N THR A 32 2.58 25.22 -16.35
CA THR A 32 1.24 24.79 -16.76
C THR A 32 1.22 24.59 -18.27
N ASP A 33 0.41 23.66 -18.75
CA ASP A 33 0.07 23.55 -20.16
C ASP A 33 -1.36 24.06 -20.33
N SER A 34 -1.54 25.20 -21.00
CA SER A 34 -2.83 25.87 -21.15
C SER A 34 -3.47 25.68 -22.54
N GLY A 35 -2.90 24.80 -23.37
CA GLY A 35 -3.43 24.54 -24.72
C GLY A 35 -4.73 23.72 -24.72
N ARG A 36 -5.77 24.14 -25.49
CA ARG A 36 -7.01 23.35 -25.67
C ARG A 36 -6.78 21.96 -26.26
N ALA A 37 -5.64 21.72 -26.91
CA ALA A 37 -5.22 20.45 -27.51
C ALA A 37 -4.27 19.65 -26.59
N ALA A 38 -4.04 20.08 -25.34
CA ALA A 38 -3.14 19.40 -24.43
C ALA A 38 -3.61 17.98 -24.14
N SER A 39 -2.72 17.01 -24.34
CA SER A 39 -2.96 15.59 -24.02
C SER A 39 -2.89 15.28 -22.53
N ALA A 40 -2.49 16.26 -21.71
CA ALA A 40 -2.37 16.15 -20.26
C ALA A 40 -2.90 17.39 -19.55
N LEU A 41 -3.41 17.20 -18.33
CA LEU A 41 -3.56 18.27 -17.34
C LEU A 41 -2.21 18.43 -16.64
N LYS A 42 -1.45 19.48 -16.99
CA LYS A 42 -0.13 19.76 -16.42
C LYS A 42 -0.17 20.93 -15.47
N LYS A 43 0.33 20.71 -14.25
CA LYS A 43 0.61 21.76 -13.27
C LYS A 43 1.73 21.31 -12.34
N ARG A 44 2.88 21.95 -12.42
CA ARG A 44 4.03 21.65 -11.59
C ARG A 44 4.47 22.89 -10.84
N LEU A 45 4.57 22.81 -9.52
CA LEU A 45 5.12 23.82 -8.65
C LEU A 45 6.55 23.43 -8.28
N GLY A 46 7.48 24.37 -8.39
CA GLY A 46 8.87 24.16 -8.04
C GLY A 46 9.08 23.92 -6.53
N ALA A 47 10.25 23.40 -6.17
CA ALA A 47 10.63 23.18 -4.78
C ALA A 47 10.77 24.48 -3.98
N ASP A 48 10.94 25.61 -4.66
CA ASP A 48 11.01 26.97 -4.16
C ASP A 48 9.64 27.55 -3.77
N CYS A 49 8.53 26.86 -4.13
CA CYS A 49 7.18 27.29 -3.79
C CYS A 49 6.86 27.04 -2.31
N THR A 50 6.37 28.09 -1.64
CA THR A 50 5.94 28.04 -0.26
C THR A 50 4.60 27.30 -0.11
N GLU A 51 4.21 26.96 1.11
CA GLU A 51 2.88 26.39 1.39
C GLU A 51 1.76 27.37 0.96
N GLN A 52 1.99 28.68 1.14
CA GLN A 52 1.04 29.71 0.72
C GLN A 52 0.88 29.75 -0.81
N ASP A 53 1.98 29.54 -1.56
CA ASP A 53 1.91 29.39 -3.02
C ASP A 53 1.11 28.15 -3.42
N ARG A 54 1.33 27.01 -2.75
CA ARG A 54 0.58 25.77 -3.01
C ARG A 54 -0.92 25.96 -2.77
N GLU A 55 -1.31 26.66 -1.69
CA GLU A 55 -2.71 27.02 -1.45
C GLU A 55 -3.30 27.93 -2.53
N ARG A 56 -2.53 28.91 -2.98
CA ARG A 56 -2.96 29.85 -4.02
C ARG A 56 -3.18 29.16 -5.37
N TYR A 57 -2.36 28.16 -5.67
CA TYR A 57 -2.36 27.46 -6.96
C TYR A 57 -2.95 26.05 -6.87
N LYS A 58 -3.79 25.79 -5.87
CA LYS A 58 -4.48 24.49 -5.73
C LYS A 58 -5.34 24.17 -6.94
N ILE A 59 -5.60 22.88 -7.13
CA ILE A 59 -6.43 22.34 -8.20
C ILE A 59 -7.68 21.76 -7.55
N GLN A 60 -8.83 22.01 -8.14
CA GLN A 60 -10.07 21.38 -7.67
C GLN A 60 -10.18 19.95 -8.21
N ALA A 61 -10.66 19.02 -7.38
CA ALA A 61 -10.86 17.61 -7.76
C ALA A 61 -11.72 17.49 -9.04
N VAL A 62 -12.71 18.38 -9.22
CA VAL A 62 -13.56 18.41 -10.43
C VAL A 62 -12.75 18.66 -11.70
N GLU A 63 -11.66 19.44 -11.65
CA GLU A 63 -10.78 19.68 -12.80
C GLU A 63 -9.99 18.41 -13.14
N VAL A 64 -9.48 17.72 -12.11
CA VAL A 64 -8.79 16.44 -12.25
C VAL A 64 -9.72 15.38 -12.83
N LEU A 65 -10.94 15.25 -12.30
CA LEU A 65 -11.96 14.32 -12.78
C LEU A 65 -12.37 14.62 -14.23
N ALA A 66 -12.49 15.91 -14.59
CA ALA A 66 -12.78 16.30 -15.96
C ALA A 66 -11.68 15.93 -16.94
N ALA A 67 -10.41 16.06 -16.54
CA ALA A 67 -9.27 15.64 -17.35
C ALA A 67 -9.27 14.11 -17.56
N ILE A 68 -9.50 13.34 -16.48
CA ILE A 68 -9.62 11.87 -16.54
C ILE A 68 -10.76 11.46 -17.50
N LYS A 69 -11.92 12.08 -17.37
CA LYS A 69 -13.10 11.82 -18.23
C LYS A 69 -12.80 12.11 -19.71
N GLN A 70 -11.94 13.08 -19.99
CA GLN A 70 -11.49 13.41 -21.34
C GLN A 70 -10.38 12.48 -21.86
N GLY A 71 -9.95 11.47 -21.07
CA GLY A 71 -8.86 10.57 -21.42
C GLY A 71 -7.48 11.20 -21.35
N LYS A 72 -7.34 12.38 -20.74
CA LYS A 72 -6.08 13.08 -20.58
C LYS A 72 -5.23 12.43 -19.49
N SER A 73 -3.92 12.49 -19.66
CA SER A 73 -2.96 12.18 -18.60
C SER A 73 -2.94 13.30 -17.55
N LEU A 74 -2.54 12.96 -16.32
CA LEU A 74 -2.26 13.93 -15.27
C LEU A 74 -0.75 14.08 -15.13
N ASP A 75 -0.25 15.31 -15.07
CA ASP A 75 1.14 15.66 -14.82
C ASP A 75 1.17 16.77 -13.75
N LEU A 76 1.00 16.36 -12.51
CA LEU A 76 0.83 17.23 -11.35
C LEU A 76 2.00 17.02 -10.38
N SER A 77 2.67 18.11 -9.98
CA SER A 77 3.76 18.02 -9.01
C SER A 77 3.74 19.20 -8.04
N GLY A 78 3.89 18.91 -6.75
CA GLY A 78 3.95 19.92 -5.71
C GLY A 78 2.63 20.68 -5.49
N VAL A 79 1.51 20.20 -6.00
CA VAL A 79 0.20 20.87 -5.92
C VAL A 79 -0.63 20.38 -4.75
N VAL A 80 -1.66 21.15 -4.39
CA VAL A 80 -2.74 20.73 -3.51
C VAL A 80 -3.96 20.41 -4.37
N ILE A 81 -4.51 19.20 -4.22
CA ILE A 81 -5.79 18.80 -4.84
C ILE A 81 -6.86 18.89 -3.76
N GLU A 82 -7.84 19.79 -3.97
CA GLU A 82 -8.92 20.05 -3.03
C GLU A 82 -10.22 19.38 -3.48
N GLY A 83 -10.84 18.61 -2.56
CA GLY A 83 -12.09 17.90 -2.81
C GLY A 83 -11.91 16.43 -3.15
N ASP A 84 -12.99 15.68 -3.18
CA ASP A 84 -12.98 14.22 -3.36
C ASP A 84 -12.79 13.82 -4.82
N LEU A 85 -11.91 12.84 -5.04
CA LEU A 85 -11.68 12.19 -6.32
C LEU A 85 -12.58 10.95 -6.44
N ARG A 86 -13.84 11.19 -6.81
CA ARG A 86 -14.87 10.16 -6.97
C ARG A 86 -14.81 9.55 -8.37
N LEU A 87 -13.93 8.57 -8.56
CA LEU A 87 -13.79 7.87 -9.84
C LEU A 87 -15.02 7.02 -10.18
N ASP A 88 -15.83 6.68 -9.16
CA ASP A 88 -17.10 5.97 -9.29
C ASP A 88 -18.18 6.79 -10.01
N GLU A 89 -18.10 8.10 -9.98
CA GLU A 89 -19.05 8.98 -10.66
C GLU A 89 -18.67 9.25 -12.12
N LEU A 90 -17.49 8.83 -12.55
CA LEU A 90 -17.05 9.01 -13.93
C LEU A 90 -17.75 7.99 -14.86
N HIS A 91 -18.49 8.50 -15.83
CA HIS A 91 -18.97 7.71 -16.96
C HIS A 91 -17.81 7.53 -17.93
N LEU A 92 -17.01 6.49 -17.69
CA LEU A 92 -15.88 6.11 -18.53
C LEU A 92 -16.33 5.05 -19.54
N GLY A 93 -15.79 5.09 -20.77
CA GLY A 93 -16.16 4.14 -21.82
C GLY A 93 -15.94 2.69 -21.39
N ALA A 94 -16.85 1.80 -21.81
CA ALA A 94 -16.68 0.37 -21.64
C ALA A 94 -15.57 -0.17 -22.56
N LEU A 95 -14.91 -1.27 -22.13
CA LEU A 95 -13.96 -1.97 -23.00
C LEU A 95 -14.68 -2.51 -24.26
N PRO A 96 -14.06 -2.41 -25.45
CA PRO A 96 -14.47 -3.21 -26.59
C PRO A 96 -14.34 -4.72 -26.26
N ARG A 97 -15.29 -5.53 -26.70
CA ARG A 97 -15.41 -6.97 -26.41
C ARG A 97 -14.30 -7.88 -26.95
N GLU A 98 -13.18 -7.37 -27.43
CA GLU A 98 -12.18 -8.11 -28.20
C GLU A 98 -10.88 -8.51 -27.49
N SER A 99 -10.82 -8.62 -26.17
CA SER A 99 -9.67 -9.30 -25.57
C SER A 99 -10.10 -10.66 -24.99
N GLU A 100 -9.72 -11.73 -25.70
CA GLU A 100 -9.93 -13.14 -25.37
C GLU A 100 -9.18 -13.66 -24.13
N ARG A 101 -8.68 -12.79 -23.28
CA ARG A 101 -8.21 -13.19 -21.93
C ARG A 101 -9.32 -12.82 -20.97
N GLN A 102 -10.02 -13.87 -20.52
CA GLN A 102 -11.15 -13.79 -19.60
C GLN A 102 -10.83 -12.85 -18.43
N PRO A 103 -11.56 -11.74 -18.29
CA PRO A 103 -11.50 -10.97 -17.06
C PRO A 103 -12.07 -11.85 -15.94
N ILE A 104 -11.38 -11.91 -14.82
CA ILE A 104 -11.76 -12.68 -13.63
C ILE A 104 -13.06 -12.16 -13.02
N VAL A 105 -13.60 -11.07 -13.54
CA VAL A 105 -14.86 -10.45 -13.10
C VAL A 105 -15.86 -10.47 -14.25
N PRO A 106 -17.11 -10.92 -14.05
CA PRO A 106 -18.15 -10.78 -15.07
C PRO A 106 -18.29 -9.32 -15.45
N ALA A 107 -18.10 -9.03 -16.75
CA ALA A 107 -18.09 -7.69 -17.32
C ALA A 107 -19.46 -7.01 -17.21
N SER A 108 -19.88 -6.59 -16.02
CA SER A 108 -21.10 -5.79 -15.89
C SER A 108 -20.83 -4.30 -16.07
N VAL A 109 -19.74 -3.74 -15.57
CA VAL A 109 -19.30 -2.36 -15.88
C VAL A 109 -17.81 -2.20 -15.56
N ALA A 110 -16.94 -2.32 -16.56
CA ALA A 110 -15.54 -1.94 -16.39
C ALA A 110 -15.37 -0.46 -16.76
N ARG A 111 -14.91 0.35 -15.81
CA ARG A 111 -14.50 1.73 -16.06
C ARG A 111 -13.06 1.75 -16.51
N VAL A 112 -12.75 2.45 -17.58
CA VAL A 112 -11.39 2.48 -18.15
C VAL A 112 -10.82 3.89 -18.07
N ILE A 113 -9.71 4.03 -17.40
CA ILE A 113 -8.89 5.23 -17.40
C ILE A 113 -7.71 5.01 -18.36
N SER A 114 -7.66 5.80 -19.42
CA SER A 114 -6.67 5.61 -20.50
C SER A 114 -5.37 6.37 -20.26
N GLY A 115 -5.42 7.53 -19.58
CA GLY A 115 -4.26 8.38 -19.32
C GLY A 115 -3.36 7.84 -18.21
N SER A 116 -2.10 8.27 -18.21
CA SER A 116 -1.20 8.05 -17.07
C SER A 116 -1.45 9.08 -15.96
N PHE A 117 -1.14 8.71 -14.73
CA PHE A 117 -1.25 9.56 -13.57
C PHE A 117 0.12 9.79 -12.96
N SER A 118 0.64 11.00 -13.12
CA SER A 118 1.77 11.48 -12.33
C SER A 118 1.25 12.58 -11.40
N VAL A 119 1.11 12.24 -10.11
CA VAL A 119 0.76 13.18 -9.04
C VAL A 119 1.85 13.02 -7.98
N THR A 120 2.90 13.85 -8.07
CA THR A 120 4.10 13.68 -7.25
C THR A 120 4.30 14.82 -6.26
N HIS A 121 4.85 14.53 -5.08
CA HIS A 121 5.17 15.52 -4.03
C HIS A 121 4.00 16.50 -3.72
N SER A 122 2.79 16.00 -3.89
CA SER A 122 1.53 16.74 -3.85
C SER A 122 0.73 16.39 -2.59
N ILE A 123 -0.32 17.16 -2.30
CA ILE A 123 -1.24 16.89 -1.21
C ILE A 123 -2.63 16.64 -1.80
N VAL A 124 -3.23 15.50 -1.49
CA VAL A 124 -4.61 15.18 -1.83
C VAL A 124 -5.44 15.27 -0.55
N ARG A 125 -6.29 16.30 -0.45
CA ARG A 125 -7.08 16.59 0.76
C ARG A 125 -8.38 15.85 0.83
N GLY A 126 -8.96 15.51 -0.31
CA GLY A 126 -10.17 14.71 -0.38
C GLY A 126 -9.92 13.22 -0.46
N SER A 127 -10.97 12.44 -0.31
CA SER A 127 -10.92 10.99 -0.49
C SER A 127 -10.71 10.62 -1.95
N VAL A 128 -10.04 9.48 -2.18
CA VAL A 128 -9.92 8.87 -3.51
C VAL A 128 -10.69 7.57 -3.47
N ARG A 129 -11.71 7.42 -4.29
CA ARG A 129 -12.47 6.17 -4.32
C ARG A 129 -13.05 5.89 -5.70
N HIS A 130 -13.12 4.61 -6.02
CA HIS A 130 -13.67 4.21 -7.30
C HIS A 130 -15.02 3.48 -7.19
N GLY A 131 -15.54 3.19 -6.01
CA GLY A 131 -16.92 2.75 -5.80
C GLY A 131 -17.12 1.27 -5.51
N ALA A 132 -18.34 0.79 -5.67
CA ALA A 132 -18.89 -0.43 -5.10
C ALA A 132 -18.25 -1.72 -5.63
N GLU A 133 -18.37 -2.79 -4.85
CA GLU A 133 -17.83 -4.16 -5.01
C GLU A 133 -18.00 -4.85 -6.38
N ARG A 134 -18.83 -4.29 -7.28
CA ARG A 134 -19.18 -4.93 -8.56
C ARG A 134 -18.56 -4.28 -9.80
N ASP A 135 -17.95 -3.11 -9.65
CA ASP A 135 -17.40 -2.36 -10.77
C ASP A 135 -15.87 -2.49 -10.78
N ALA A 136 -15.29 -2.97 -11.87
CA ALA A 136 -13.85 -2.99 -12.05
C ALA A 136 -13.37 -1.63 -12.59
N LEU A 137 -12.28 -1.10 -12.02
CA LEU A 137 -11.56 0.05 -12.55
C LEU A 137 -10.31 -0.45 -13.27
N ILE A 138 -10.18 -0.16 -14.55
CA ILE A 138 -8.99 -0.51 -15.33
C ILE A 138 -8.18 0.76 -15.60
N VAL A 139 -6.96 0.80 -15.06
CA VAL A 139 -6.01 1.90 -15.28
C VAL A 139 -4.98 1.46 -16.31
N LYS A 140 -5.05 2.02 -17.53
CA LYS A 140 -4.17 1.64 -18.65
C LYS A 140 -2.82 2.34 -18.61
N GLY A 141 -2.74 3.54 -18.05
CA GLY A 141 -1.51 4.30 -17.95
C GLY A 141 -0.74 4.00 -16.67
N ALA A 142 0.55 4.34 -16.66
CA ALA A 142 1.36 4.26 -15.45
C ALA A 142 0.84 5.21 -14.36
N VAL A 143 1.01 4.82 -13.10
CA VAL A 143 0.61 5.60 -11.92
C VAL A 143 1.85 5.94 -11.10
N ASP A 144 2.15 7.23 -10.97
CA ASP A 144 3.24 7.73 -10.13
C ASP A 144 2.69 8.69 -9.07
N LEU A 145 2.72 8.23 -7.81
CA LEU A 145 2.27 8.99 -6.64
C LEU A 145 3.44 9.28 -5.68
N THR A 146 4.66 9.27 -6.21
CA THR A 146 5.89 9.46 -5.43
C THR A 146 5.79 10.70 -4.52
N GLY A 147 6.06 10.50 -3.22
CA GLY A 147 6.09 11.57 -2.22
C GLY A 147 4.75 12.28 -1.99
N THR A 148 3.63 11.76 -2.52
CA THR A 148 2.31 12.39 -2.36
C THR A 148 1.69 12.03 -1.02
N ARG A 149 1.09 13.02 -0.36
CA ARG A 149 0.39 12.90 0.91
C ARG A 149 -1.12 12.85 0.69
N PHE A 150 -1.75 11.78 1.15
CA PHE A 150 -3.20 11.61 1.16
C PHE A 150 -3.74 11.87 2.56
N GLU A 151 -4.62 12.88 2.70
CA GLU A 151 -5.17 13.30 3.99
C GLU A 151 -6.48 12.59 4.34
N GLN A 152 -7.13 11.99 3.37
CA GLN A 152 -8.37 11.25 3.52
C GLN A 152 -8.21 9.81 2.98
N PRO A 153 -9.16 8.90 3.22
CA PRO A 153 -9.08 7.52 2.78
C PRO A 153 -8.89 7.38 1.26
N VAL A 154 -8.08 6.37 0.89
CA VAL A 154 -7.88 5.96 -0.50
C VAL A 154 -8.43 4.55 -0.67
N ASP A 155 -9.44 4.38 -1.51
CA ASP A 155 -10.02 3.08 -1.85
C ASP A 155 -9.95 2.83 -3.35
N LEU A 156 -8.98 1.98 -3.72
CA LEU A 156 -8.75 1.48 -5.07
C LEU A 156 -8.96 -0.05 -5.13
N SER A 157 -9.85 -0.54 -4.27
CA SER A 157 -10.23 -1.95 -4.28
C SER A 157 -10.81 -2.32 -5.65
N HIS A 158 -10.51 -3.54 -6.13
CA HIS A 158 -10.92 -4.04 -7.45
C HIS A 158 -10.36 -3.26 -8.65
N ALA A 159 -9.33 -2.42 -8.45
CA ALA A 159 -8.65 -1.75 -9.54
C ALA A 159 -7.62 -2.68 -10.20
N GLU A 160 -7.57 -2.67 -11.54
CA GLU A 160 -6.58 -3.38 -12.35
C GLU A 160 -5.61 -2.37 -12.97
N PHE A 161 -4.37 -2.39 -12.53
CA PHE A 161 -3.30 -1.53 -13.04
C PHE A 161 -2.51 -2.26 -14.11
N LEU A 162 -2.64 -1.80 -15.36
CA LEU A 162 -2.00 -2.44 -16.52
C LEU A 162 -0.57 -1.93 -16.78
N GLN A 163 -0.10 -0.96 -16.01
CA GLN A 163 1.25 -0.40 -16.11
C GLN A 163 1.82 -0.22 -14.69
N PRO A 164 3.12 0.04 -14.54
CA PRO A 164 3.74 0.18 -13.23
C PRO A 164 3.05 1.20 -12.33
N VAL A 165 2.97 0.86 -11.04
CA VAL A 165 2.47 1.74 -9.97
C VAL A 165 3.61 2.09 -9.03
N THR A 166 3.83 3.38 -8.80
CA THR A 166 4.84 3.89 -7.86
C THR A 166 4.18 4.70 -6.76
N LEU A 167 4.41 4.28 -5.52
CA LEU A 167 3.98 4.94 -4.29
C LEU A 167 5.17 5.38 -3.43
N SER A 168 6.40 5.36 -3.96
CA SER A 168 7.63 5.57 -3.18
C SER A 168 7.58 6.84 -2.36
N GLY A 169 7.79 6.71 -1.04
CA GLY A 169 7.72 7.84 -0.11
C GLY A 169 6.36 8.50 0.03
N ALA A 170 5.30 7.93 -0.53
CA ALA A 170 3.94 8.43 -0.33
C ALA A 170 3.50 8.27 1.13
N VAL A 171 2.58 9.13 1.57
CA VAL A 171 2.07 9.15 2.93
C VAL A 171 0.55 9.06 2.92
N PHE A 172 0.01 7.98 3.46
CA PHE A 172 -1.42 7.81 3.68
C PHE A 172 -1.72 8.11 5.15
N LEU A 173 -2.44 9.20 5.44
CA LEU A 173 -2.79 9.57 6.82
C LEU A 173 -4.01 8.81 7.34
N ARG A 174 -4.79 8.23 6.44
CA ARG A 174 -6.00 7.48 6.72
C ARG A 174 -5.90 6.08 6.11
N GLU A 175 -7.00 5.38 6.05
CA GLU A 175 -7.10 4.03 5.50
C GLU A 175 -6.71 4.00 4.02
N SER A 176 -6.08 2.89 3.62
CA SER A 176 -5.71 2.62 2.22
C SER A 176 -6.13 1.21 1.82
N TYR A 177 -7.04 1.10 0.85
CA TYR A 177 -7.63 -0.16 0.44
C TYR A 177 -7.28 -0.48 -1.00
N PHE A 178 -6.68 -1.66 -1.19
CA PHE A 178 -6.31 -2.28 -2.46
C PHE A 178 -6.84 -3.73 -2.50
N VAL A 179 -8.03 -3.93 -1.92
CA VAL A 179 -8.65 -5.27 -1.84
C VAL A 179 -8.94 -5.79 -3.25
N ARG A 180 -8.45 -6.99 -3.56
CA ARG A 180 -8.56 -7.61 -4.89
C ARG A 180 -8.01 -6.74 -6.03
N ALA A 181 -7.11 -5.81 -5.74
CA ALA A 181 -6.44 -5.04 -6.78
C ALA A 181 -5.42 -5.91 -7.53
N GLY A 182 -5.31 -5.69 -8.85
CA GLY A 182 -4.33 -6.35 -9.71
C GLY A 182 -3.23 -5.38 -10.14
N PHE A 183 -1.97 -5.78 -10.00
CA PHE A 183 -0.79 -5.01 -10.43
C PHE A 183 -0.04 -5.81 -11.51
N LEU A 184 -0.33 -5.53 -12.78
CA LEU A 184 0.19 -6.33 -13.88
C LEU A 184 1.68 -6.12 -14.12
N HIS A 185 2.18 -4.89 -13.97
CA HIS A 185 3.58 -4.52 -14.18
C HIS A 185 4.25 -3.97 -12.91
N GLY A 186 3.84 -4.51 -11.75
CA GLY A 186 4.49 -4.30 -10.47
C GLY A 186 4.02 -3.10 -9.67
N LEU A 187 4.42 -3.12 -8.40
CA LEU A 187 4.21 -2.05 -7.43
C LEU A 187 5.52 -1.70 -6.76
N THR A 188 5.86 -0.40 -6.72
CA THR A 188 6.95 0.12 -5.90
C THR A 188 6.38 1.02 -4.83
N ALA A 189 6.46 0.57 -3.56
CA ALA A 189 5.99 1.30 -2.38
C ALA A 189 7.14 1.51 -1.36
N ASP A 190 8.36 1.74 -1.87
CA ASP A 190 9.55 1.89 -1.05
C ASP A 190 9.43 3.13 -0.16
N GLY A 191 9.67 2.97 1.15
CA GLY A 191 9.59 4.06 2.11
C GLY A 191 8.19 4.67 2.30
N THR A 192 7.15 4.08 1.73
CA THR A 192 5.76 4.53 1.88
C THR A 192 5.32 4.42 3.34
N ALA A 193 4.64 5.46 3.84
CA ALA A 193 3.99 5.45 5.14
C ALA A 193 2.50 5.18 4.99
N PHE A 194 2.08 3.98 5.35
CA PHE A 194 0.69 3.58 5.40
C PHE A 194 0.06 3.94 6.75
N GLY A 195 -1.17 4.42 6.74
CA GLY A 195 -1.90 4.93 7.89
C GLY A 195 -2.46 3.83 8.82
N PRO A 196 -3.58 4.11 9.50
CA PRO A 196 -4.07 3.24 10.57
C PRO A 196 -4.56 1.88 10.08
N HIS A 197 -4.93 1.76 8.81
CA HIS A 197 -5.39 0.50 8.25
C HIS A 197 -5.06 0.41 6.75
N SER A 198 -4.38 -0.65 6.36
CA SER A 198 -3.96 -0.91 4.99
C SER A 198 -4.35 -2.32 4.58
N ARG A 199 -5.18 -2.43 3.53
CA ARG A 199 -5.71 -3.71 3.08
C ARG A 199 -5.26 -4.05 1.67
N PHE A 200 -4.57 -5.18 1.55
CA PHE A 200 -4.21 -5.82 0.28
C PHE A 200 -4.84 -7.22 0.16
N HIS A 201 -5.95 -7.45 0.86
CA HIS A 201 -6.64 -8.73 0.87
C HIS A 201 -6.96 -9.19 -0.56
N ARG A 202 -6.50 -10.39 -0.95
CA ARG A 202 -6.64 -10.98 -2.29
C ARG A 202 -6.08 -10.11 -3.42
N ALA A 203 -5.17 -9.19 -3.13
CA ALA A 203 -4.45 -8.47 -4.18
C ALA A 203 -3.51 -9.42 -4.93
N ARG A 204 -3.27 -9.14 -6.21
CA ARG A 204 -2.40 -9.93 -7.08
C ARG A 204 -1.31 -9.07 -7.68
N PHE A 205 -0.08 -9.50 -7.51
CA PHE A 205 1.10 -8.83 -8.05
C PHE A 205 1.71 -9.73 -9.12
N HIS A 206 1.46 -9.42 -10.40
CA HIS A 206 1.92 -10.20 -11.54
C HIS A 206 3.36 -9.86 -11.95
N ASP A 207 3.94 -8.81 -11.39
CA ASP A 207 5.34 -8.43 -11.48
C ASP A 207 5.83 -8.03 -10.09
N ARG A 208 7.12 -7.70 -9.96
CA ARG A 208 7.78 -7.43 -8.67
C ARG A 208 6.99 -6.44 -7.81
N ALA A 209 6.81 -6.78 -6.54
CA ALA A 209 6.24 -5.91 -5.53
C ALA A 209 7.32 -5.51 -4.52
N SER A 210 7.57 -4.21 -4.37
CA SER A 210 8.53 -3.68 -3.41
C SER A 210 7.86 -2.82 -2.36
N PHE A 211 8.06 -3.19 -1.09
CA PHE A 211 7.65 -2.47 0.11
C PHE A 211 8.87 -2.19 1.01
N ARG A 212 10.04 -2.02 0.41
CA ARG A 212 11.28 -1.81 1.18
C ARG A 212 11.18 -0.58 2.07
N ASN A 213 11.56 -0.74 3.34
CA ASN A 213 11.50 0.32 4.33
C ASN A 213 10.10 0.98 4.45
N ALA A 214 9.04 0.35 3.96
CA ALA A 214 7.68 0.83 4.15
C ALA A 214 7.29 0.77 5.62
N ARG A 215 6.46 1.71 6.06
CA ARG A 215 5.96 1.77 7.43
C ARG A 215 4.46 1.58 7.44
N PHE A 216 4.00 0.52 8.07
CA PHE A 216 2.59 0.27 8.33
C PHE A 216 2.26 0.72 9.75
N ASN A 217 1.75 1.95 9.89
CA ASN A 217 1.52 2.59 11.20
C ASN A 217 0.28 2.04 11.93
N GLY A 218 -0.46 1.14 11.30
CA GLY A 218 -1.62 0.48 11.85
C GLY A 218 -1.74 -0.96 11.34
N LEU A 219 -2.96 -1.48 11.33
CA LEU A 219 -3.24 -2.84 10.86
C LEU A 219 -2.89 -2.99 9.37
N ALA A 220 -2.09 -4.00 9.05
CA ALA A 220 -1.70 -4.33 7.68
C ALA A 220 -2.21 -5.74 7.30
N GLU A 221 -3.12 -5.82 6.35
CA GLU A 221 -3.77 -7.06 5.93
C GLU A 221 -3.36 -7.45 4.51
N PHE A 222 -2.55 -8.50 4.40
CA PHE A 222 -2.14 -9.17 3.17
C PHE A 222 -2.75 -10.58 3.07
N LEU A 223 -3.99 -10.73 3.55
CA LEU A 223 -4.64 -12.04 3.58
C LEU A 223 -4.93 -12.55 2.16
N GLU A 224 -4.65 -13.82 1.91
CA GLU A 224 -4.88 -14.47 0.62
C GLU A 224 -4.28 -13.69 -0.58
N VAL A 225 -3.19 -12.94 -0.34
CA VAL A 225 -2.45 -12.20 -1.37
C VAL A 225 -1.65 -13.16 -2.25
N GLU A 226 -1.47 -12.82 -3.52
CA GLU A 226 -0.63 -13.58 -4.44
C GLU A 226 0.48 -12.71 -5.03
N PHE A 227 1.75 -13.11 -4.80
CA PHE A 227 2.94 -12.52 -5.40
C PHE A 227 3.52 -13.52 -6.40
N TYR A 228 3.39 -13.25 -7.70
CA TYR A 228 3.86 -14.18 -8.74
C TYR A 228 5.38 -14.16 -8.90
N PRO A 229 6.07 -13.00 -8.92
CA PRO A 229 7.53 -12.96 -8.77
C PRO A 229 7.92 -12.63 -7.32
N ASP A 230 9.00 -11.88 -7.16
CA ASP A 230 9.54 -11.53 -5.86
C ASP A 230 8.71 -10.47 -5.15
N ALA A 231 8.61 -10.61 -3.84
CA ALA A 231 8.04 -9.65 -2.92
C ALA A 231 9.10 -9.19 -1.91
N ASP A 232 9.38 -7.90 -1.90
CA ASP A 232 10.45 -7.31 -1.09
C ASP A 232 9.84 -6.45 0.04
N PHE A 233 9.86 -6.97 1.26
CA PHE A 233 9.49 -6.29 2.50
C PHE A 233 10.71 -5.99 3.37
N SER A 234 11.91 -5.97 2.79
CA SER A 234 13.14 -5.76 3.55
C SER A 234 13.14 -4.41 4.27
N GLY A 235 13.45 -4.43 5.56
CA GLY A 235 13.44 -3.26 6.42
C GLY A 235 12.05 -2.66 6.68
N ALA A 236 10.96 -3.31 6.27
CA ALA A 236 9.60 -2.81 6.52
C ALA A 236 9.25 -2.88 8.02
N GLY A 237 8.51 -1.87 8.49
CA GLY A 237 8.05 -1.78 9.87
C GLY A 237 6.53 -1.94 9.98
N PHE A 238 6.08 -2.85 10.86
CA PHE A 238 4.68 -3.14 11.10
C PHE A 238 4.33 -2.80 12.56
N ALA A 239 3.71 -1.63 12.78
CA ALA A 239 3.44 -1.12 14.12
C ALA A 239 2.27 -1.80 14.84
N SER A 240 1.36 -2.43 14.10
CA SER A 240 0.22 -3.17 14.63
C SER A 240 0.20 -4.61 14.12
N GLY A 241 -0.91 -5.34 14.33
CA GLY A 241 -1.07 -6.70 13.83
C GLY A 241 -0.92 -6.76 12.31
N THR A 242 -0.29 -7.81 11.83
CA THR A 242 -0.04 -8.00 10.40
C THR A 242 -0.40 -9.41 9.99
N GLY A 243 -1.24 -9.56 8.95
CA GLY A 243 -1.68 -10.85 8.47
C GLY A 243 -1.25 -11.10 7.02
N PHE A 244 -0.53 -12.21 6.81
CA PHE A 244 -0.20 -12.79 5.51
C PHE A 244 -0.88 -14.15 5.32
N SER A 245 -1.80 -14.49 6.23
CA SER A 245 -2.43 -15.82 6.25
C SER A 245 -3.09 -16.19 4.92
N GLY A 246 -2.84 -17.42 4.48
CA GLY A 246 -3.33 -17.93 3.19
C GLY A 246 -2.65 -17.30 1.97
N GLY A 247 -1.66 -16.43 2.15
CA GLY A 247 -0.92 -15.81 1.06
C GLY A 247 -0.03 -16.78 0.31
N VAL A 248 0.30 -16.46 -0.95
CA VAL A 248 1.18 -17.25 -1.81
C VAL A 248 2.29 -16.38 -2.36
N PHE A 249 3.53 -16.78 -2.11
CA PHE A 249 4.75 -16.18 -2.65
C PHE A 249 5.37 -17.17 -3.63
N HIS A 250 5.20 -16.96 -4.93
CA HIS A 250 5.75 -17.83 -5.96
C HIS A 250 7.25 -17.60 -6.16
N GLY A 251 7.74 -16.38 -6.01
CA GLY A 251 9.15 -16.00 -6.05
C GLY A 251 9.75 -15.81 -4.65
N VAL A 252 10.82 -15.03 -4.58
CA VAL A 252 11.48 -14.70 -3.30
C VAL A 252 10.58 -13.83 -2.45
N ALA A 253 10.37 -14.22 -1.18
CA ALA A 253 9.72 -13.41 -0.16
C ALA A 253 10.79 -12.88 0.80
N ASP A 254 11.14 -11.60 0.69
CA ASP A 254 12.21 -11.01 1.49
C ASP A 254 11.65 -10.11 2.61
N PHE A 255 11.75 -10.58 3.84
CA PHE A 255 11.44 -9.85 5.07
C PHE A 255 12.70 -9.50 5.86
N SER A 256 13.88 -9.55 5.25
CA SER A 256 15.15 -9.31 5.93
C SER A 256 15.16 -7.94 6.62
N GLY A 257 15.49 -7.93 7.94
CA GLY A 257 15.53 -6.71 8.74
C GLY A 257 14.16 -6.05 8.98
N ALA A 258 13.05 -6.71 8.62
CA ALA A 258 11.72 -6.20 8.95
C ALA A 258 11.45 -6.26 10.45
N SER A 259 10.56 -5.41 10.96
CA SER A 259 10.13 -5.41 12.37
C SER A 259 8.62 -5.53 12.51
N PHE A 260 8.19 -6.45 13.37
CA PHE A 260 6.79 -6.68 13.72
C PHE A 260 6.58 -6.34 15.19
N GLU A 261 5.98 -5.19 15.48
CA GLU A 261 5.77 -4.70 16.85
C GLU A 261 4.64 -5.45 17.58
N ARG A 262 3.72 -6.06 16.84
CA ARG A 262 2.58 -6.85 17.33
C ARG A 262 2.54 -8.21 16.61
N GLY A 263 1.44 -8.97 16.77
CA GLY A 263 1.30 -10.28 16.17
C GLY A 263 1.52 -10.28 14.64
N ALA A 264 2.33 -11.21 14.18
CA ALA A 264 2.60 -11.47 12.77
C ALA A 264 2.07 -12.85 12.40
N PHE A 265 1.11 -12.91 11.47
CA PHE A 265 0.38 -14.13 11.15
C PHE A 265 0.69 -14.57 9.72
N PHE A 266 1.39 -15.70 9.60
CA PHE A 266 1.74 -16.37 8.35
C PHE A 266 1.07 -17.75 8.26
N THR A 267 -0.05 -17.96 8.96
CA THR A 267 -0.76 -19.23 8.98
C THR A 267 -1.24 -19.60 7.57
N PHE A 268 -1.06 -20.87 7.18
CA PHE A 268 -1.40 -21.38 5.83
C PHE A 268 -0.70 -20.64 4.67
N THR A 269 0.33 -19.82 4.95
CA THR A 269 1.09 -19.12 3.92
C THR A 269 1.95 -20.12 3.14
N ARG A 270 1.99 -19.98 1.82
CA ARG A 270 2.85 -20.80 0.95
C ARG A 270 3.99 -19.96 0.42
N PHE A 271 5.21 -20.33 0.75
CA PHE A 271 6.45 -19.81 0.20
C PHE A 271 6.96 -20.84 -0.82
N GLU A 272 6.70 -20.60 -2.10
CA GLU A 272 7.14 -21.49 -3.19
C GLU A 272 8.59 -21.15 -3.60
N GLY A 273 8.98 -19.88 -3.53
CA GLY A 273 10.36 -19.41 -3.62
C GLY A 273 11.04 -19.32 -2.26
N GLU A 274 12.26 -18.79 -2.26
CA GLU A 274 13.05 -18.58 -1.04
C GLU A 274 12.35 -17.60 -0.08
N ALA A 275 12.27 -17.93 1.21
CA ALA A 275 11.69 -17.10 2.25
C ALA A 275 12.79 -16.57 3.17
N ARG A 276 13.05 -15.27 3.14
CA ARG A 276 14.13 -14.62 3.88
C ARG A 276 13.57 -13.83 5.06
N PHE A 277 13.91 -14.27 6.26
CA PHE A 277 13.58 -13.60 7.53
C PHE A 277 14.86 -13.23 8.30
N ARG A 278 15.95 -12.98 7.59
CA ARG A 278 17.25 -12.65 8.20
C ARG A 278 17.17 -11.36 9.00
N ARG A 279 17.63 -11.40 10.26
CA ARG A 279 17.59 -10.23 11.16
C ARG A 279 16.19 -9.61 11.31
N THR A 280 15.15 -10.37 11.05
CA THR A 280 13.76 -9.95 11.29
C THR A 280 13.49 -9.94 12.78
N ILE A 281 12.77 -8.94 13.28
CA ILE A 281 12.44 -8.80 14.70
C ILE A 281 10.93 -9.01 14.89
N PHE A 282 10.56 -10.02 15.66
CA PHE A 282 9.20 -10.31 16.09
C PHE A 282 9.05 -9.99 17.57
N ARG A 283 8.45 -8.84 17.93
CA ARG A 283 8.28 -8.40 19.33
C ARG A 283 7.08 -9.01 20.02
N ALA A 284 6.17 -9.60 19.28
CA ALA A 284 5.02 -10.33 19.80
C ALA A 284 4.93 -11.69 19.10
N THR A 285 3.79 -12.39 19.23
CA THR A 285 3.61 -13.71 18.63
C THR A 285 3.84 -13.69 17.12
N ALA A 286 4.73 -14.57 16.64
CA ALA A 286 4.90 -14.90 15.23
C ALA A 286 4.28 -16.28 14.98
N ASP A 287 3.25 -16.32 14.15
CA ASP A 287 2.46 -17.52 13.90
C ASP A 287 2.64 -18.01 12.48
N PHE A 288 3.36 -19.13 12.32
CA PHE A 288 3.61 -19.83 11.07
C PHE A 288 2.88 -21.18 11.02
N ASP A 289 1.87 -21.41 11.86
CA ASP A 289 1.16 -22.68 11.87
C ASP A 289 0.61 -23.00 10.47
N ASP A 290 0.78 -24.27 10.03
CA ASP A 290 0.41 -24.75 8.71
C ASP A 290 1.08 -24.02 7.52
N ALA A 291 2.12 -23.21 7.76
CA ALA A 291 2.88 -22.60 6.68
C ALA A 291 3.69 -23.65 5.91
N ARG A 292 3.89 -23.41 4.61
CA ARG A 292 4.65 -24.29 3.74
C ARG A 292 5.83 -23.54 3.12
N PHE A 293 7.04 -24.04 3.36
CA PHE A 293 8.27 -23.59 2.73
C PHE A 293 8.70 -24.62 1.68
N ALA A 294 8.42 -24.36 0.42
CA ALA A 294 8.75 -25.27 -0.68
C ALA A 294 10.20 -25.09 -1.18
N ALA A 295 10.83 -23.98 -0.84
CA ALA A 295 12.25 -23.70 -1.08
C ALA A 295 12.93 -23.42 0.26
N HIS A 296 14.14 -22.83 0.21
CA HIS A 296 14.92 -22.49 1.41
C HIS A 296 14.24 -21.42 2.26
N ASP A 297 14.21 -21.63 3.58
CA ASP A 297 13.79 -20.64 4.57
C ASP A 297 15.00 -20.20 5.40
N ASP A 298 15.23 -18.89 5.50
CA ASP A 298 16.39 -18.30 6.19
C ASP A 298 15.94 -17.39 7.34
N PHE A 299 16.00 -17.90 8.56
CA PHE A 299 15.75 -17.18 9.79
C PHE A 299 17.04 -16.78 10.53
N SER A 300 18.20 -16.72 9.84
CA SER A 300 19.46 -16.37 10.48
C SER A 300 19.38 -14.99 11.15
N ASP A 301 19.85 -14.91 12.39
CA ASP A 301 19.81 -13.73 13.25
C ASP A 301 18.39 -13.14 13.47
N ALA A 302 17.32 -13.90 13.16
CA ALA A 302 15.96 -13.47 13.50
C ALA A 302 15.73 -13.50 15.02
N VAL A 303 15.05 -12.48 15.54
CA VAL A 303 14.77 -12.33 16.96
C VAL A 303 13.28 -12.55 17.23
N PHE A 304 12.96 -13.51 18.07
CA PHE A 304 11.62 -13.77 18.56
C PHE A 304 11.56 -13.39 20.05
N GLU A 305 10.98 -12.22 20.38
CA GLU A 305 10.89 -11.75 21.77
C GLU A 305 9.78 -12.46 22.56
N ARG A 306 8.84 -13.10 21.87
CA ARG A 306 7.71 -13.86 22.44
C ARG A 306 7.61 -15.23 21.77
N ASP A 307 6.64 -16.02 22.23
CA ASP A 307 6.39 -17.35 21.68
C ASP A 307 6.10 -17.30 20.19
N SER A 308 6.84 -18.10 19.44
CA SER A 308 6.60 -18.33 18.01
C SER A 308 5.95 -19.70 17.82
N ARG A 309 5.06 -19.78 16.84
CA ARG A 309 4.34 -21.01 16.49
C ARG A 309 4.78 -21.51 15.14
N PHE A 310 5.18 -22.76 15.09
CA PHE A 310 5.60 -23.47 13.88
C PHE A 310 4.92 -24.87 13.82
N GLY A 311 3.70 -24.98 14.32
CA GLY A 311 2.93 -26.22 14.28
C GLY A 311 2.59 -26.60 12.86
N ARG A 312 2.76 -27.88 12.51
CA ARG A 312 2.48 -28.46 11.17
C ARG A 312 3.13 -27.72 10.00
N VAL A 313 4.23 -27.00 10.25
CA VAL A 313 5.03 -26.40 9.18
C VAL A 313 5.62 -27.51 8.30
N THR A 314 5.51 -27.36 6.99
CA THR A 314 6.14 -28.28 6.02
C THR A 314 7.31 -27.58 5.34
N ARG A 315 8.46 -28.30 5.23
CA ARG A 315 9.66 -27.89 4.50
C ARG A 315 10.00 -28.89 3.43
N ARG A 316 10.68 -28.44 2.38
CA ARG A 316 11.04 -29.27 1.23
C ARG A 316 11.75 -30.58 1.62
N ASP A 317 12.63 -30.49 2.60
CA ASP A 317 13.50 -31.62 3.00
C ASP A 317 12.98 -32.36 4.25
N GLN A 318 11.81 -31.99 4.77
CA GLN A 318 11.14 -32.70 5.85
C GLN A 318 9.94 -33.48 5.31
N PRO A 319 9.84 -34.79 5.57
CA PRO A 319 8.61 -35.50 5.29
C PRO A 319 7.48 -34.77 6.04
N PRO A 320 6.25 -34.72 5.48
CA PRO A 320 5.11 -34.14 6.19
C PRO A 320 5.08 -34.77 7.59
N PRO A 321 4.84 -33.98 8.66
CA PRO A 321 4.75 -34.53 10.00
C PRO A 321 3.78 -35.69 9.93
N ALA A 322 4.23 -36.89 10.34
CA ALA A 322 3.33 -38.01 10.46
C ALA A 322 2.16 -37.51 11.29
N LEU A 323 0.95 -37.68 10.80
CA LEU A 323 -0.25 -37.38 11.56
C LEU A 323 -0.15 -38.23 12.84
N GLU A 324 0.52 -37.71 13.87
CA GLU A 324 0.52 -38.32 15.18
C GLU A 324 -0.94 -38.38 15.60
N GLY A 325 -1.41 -39.61 15.63
CA GLY A 325 -2.74 -40.08 15.93
C GLY A 325 -3.57 -39.15 16.83
N GLN A 326 -4.23 -38.20 16.22
CA GLN A 326 -5.47 -37.72 16.77
C GLN A 326 -6.56 -38.42 15.97
N ASP A 327 -7.14 -39.43 16.65
CA ASP A 327 -8.41 -40.05 16.35
C ASP A 327 -8.43 -40.87 15.04
N GLY A 328 -8.19 -42.14 15.24
CA GLY A 328 -8.35 -43.15 14.22
C GLY A 328 -9.72 -43.05 13.53
N PRO A 329 -9.90 -43.74 12.39
CA PRO A 329 -11.12 -43.70 11.58
C PRO A 329 -12.43 -43.93 12.34
N MET A 330 -12.33 -44.44 13.57
CA MET A 330 -13.44 -44.69 14.49
C MET A 330 -14.14 -43.38 14.93
N GLN A 331 -13.46 -42.27 15.10
CA GLN A 331 -14.07 -41.03 15.59
C GLN A 331 -14.85 -40.30 14.50
N TYR A 332 -14.39 -40.37 13.24
CA TYR A 332 -15.16 -39.90 12.10
C TYR A 332 -16.41 -40.74 11.85
N VAL A 333 -16.30 -42.09 12.05
CA VAL A 333 -17.42 -42.98 11.94
C VAL A 333 -18.46 -42.70 13.04
N VAL A 334 -18.03 -42.46 14.28
CA VAL A 334 -18.92 -42.10 15.39
C VAL A 334 -19.60 -40.76 15.17
N THR A 335 -18.85 -39.73 14.71
CA THR A 335 -19.44 -38.42 14.42
C THR A 335 -20.42 -38.47 13.27
N LEU A 336 -20.10 -39.20 12.20
CA LEU A 336 -20.99 -39.38 11.05
C LEU A 336 -22.25 -40.17 11.47
N ALA A 337 -22.11 -41.22 12.27
CA ALA A 337 -23.22 -42.00 12.80
C ALA A 337 -24.16 -41.17 13.68
N LEU A 338 -23.62 -40.29 14.53
CA LEU A 338 -24.41 -39.36 15.36
C LEU A 338 -25.15 -38.33 14.51
N LEU A 339 -24.52 -37.79 13.45
CA LEU A 339 -25.20 -36.88 12.51
C LEU A 339 -26.32 -37.55 11.75
N VAL A 340 -26.13 -38.80 11.29
CA VAL A 340 -27.16 -39.56 10.61
C VAL A 340 -28.31 -39.92 11.58
N LEU A 341 -28.02 -40.30 12.80
CA LEU A 341 -29.03 -40.59 13.83
C LEU A 341 -29.84 -39.36 14.20
N SER A 342 -29.18 -38.20 14.33
CA SER A 342 -29.88 -36.92 14.59
C SER A 342 -30.79 -36.51 13.42
N ALA A 343 -30.34 -36.68 12.18
CA ALA A 343 -31.14 -36.40 11.00
C ALA A 343 -32.37 -37.35 10.88
N LEU A 344 -32.21 -38.64 11.20
CA LEU A 344 -33.30 -39.61 11.22
C LEU A 344 -34.31 -39.32 12.35
N LEU A 345 -33.81 -38.87 13.51
CA LEU A 345 -34.67 -38.47 14.63
C LEU A 345 -35.52 -37.24 14.30
N ILE A 346 -34.90 -36.25 13.67
CA ILE A 346 -35.61 -35.04 13.20
C ILE A 346 -36.64 -35.42 12.14
N ALA A 347 -36.29 -36.26 11.17
CA ALA A 347 -37.23 -36.72 10.14
C ALA A 347 -38.39 -37.52 10.72
N TYR A 348 -38.15 -38.34 11.75
CA TYR A 348 -39.19 -39.09 12.47
C TYR A 348 -40.15 -38.15 13.23
N LEU A 349 -39.59 -37.15 13.93
CA LEU A 349 -40.39 -36.13 14.69
C LEU A 349 -41.23 -35.24 13.79
N VAL A 350 -40.73 -34.91 12.59
CA VAL A 350 -41.48 -34.15 11.58
C VAL A 350 -42.61 -34.99 10.95
N ARG A 351 -42.42 -36.30 10.83
CA ARG A 351 -43.42 -37.20 10.24
C ARG A 351 -44.49 -37.67 11.22
N SER A 352 -44.28 -37.51 12.53
CA SER A 352 -45.20 -37.89 13.61
C SER A 352 -46.07 -36.72 14.10
N ARG A 353 -46.02 -35.57 13.42
CA ARG A 353 -46.99 -34.46 13.53
C ARG A 353 -47.81 -34.36 12.24
#